data_2bd5e6df1eda141a516ff5570daa99c2
#
_entry.id   2bd5e6df1eda141a516ff5570daa99c2
#
_cell.length_a   1.000
_cell.length_b   1.000
_cell.length_c   1.000
_cell.angle_alpha   90.00
_cell.angle_beta   90.00
_cell.angle_gamma   90.00
#
_symmetry.space_group_name_H-M   'P 1'
#
loop_
_entity.id
_entity.type
_entity.pdbx_description
1 polymer ?
#
loop_
_entity_poly.entity_id
_entity_poly.type
_entity_poly.pdbx_seq_one_letter_code
_entity_poly.pdbx_strand_id
1 'polypeptide(L)'
;MYKRQVAAFHAGGAANVIPGQAELLVNIRSDRESSRAALVGKLEQVVNGVCSAHGARFQLEHQHQIPPLVNDTAWSERVLAIAAEQGVSADIQQLDYMPTMGAEDFAFYLQEVPGCFFFVGNGDSAYLHNERYDFNDAILPVAGGMFVALATSLLKRD
;
A
#
# COMPACT_ATOMS: atom_id res chain seq x y z
N MET A 1 1.41 11.13 6.29
CA MET A 1 1.65 9.99 7.24
C MET A 1 2.84 9.17 6.75
N TYR A 2 3.60 8.54 7.63
CA TYR A 2 4.68 7.63 7.24
C TYR A 2 4.90 6.54 8.30
N LYS A 3 5.41 5.38 7.86
CA LYS A 3 5.80 4.27 8.73
C LYS A 3 7.20 3.80 8.35
N ARG A 4 8.04 3.52 9.33
CA ARG A 4 9.35 2.87 9.14
C ARG A 4 9.57 1.89 10.29
N GLN A 5 10.05 0.71 9.93
CA GLN A 5 10.34 -0.35 10.91
C GLN A 5 11.45 -1.26 10.40
N VAL A 6 12.24 -1.77 11.31
CA VAL A 6 13.09 -2.93 11.04
C VAL A 6 12.19 -4.16 11.17
N ALA A 7 11.98 -4.84 10.05
CA ALA A 7 11.07 -6.00 9.97
C ALA A 7 11.80 -7.30 10.36
N ALA A 8 13.09 -7.39 10.06
CA ALA A 8 13.93 -8.52 10.47
C ALA A 8 15.38 -8.08 10.70
N PHE A 9 16.06 -8.83 11.54
CA PHE A 9 17.49 -8.70 11.80
C PHE A 9 18.10 -10.11 11.84
N HIS A 10 19.10 -10.34 10.99
CA HIS A 10 19.77 -11.61 10.87
C HIS A 10 21.28 -11.43 11.11
N ALA A 11 21.81 -12.12 12.09
CA ALA A 11 23.25 -12.12 12.38
C ALA A 11 23.65 -13.40 13.11
N GLY A 12 24.80 -13.97 12.73
CA GLY A 12 25.40 -15.12 13.39
C GLY A 12 24.71 -16.45 13.11
N GLY A 13 25.41 -17.52 13.41
CA GLY A 13 24.94 -18.90 13.26
C GLY A 13 25.38 -19.83 14.41
N ALA A 14 26.21 -19.34 15.32
CA ALA A 14 26.69 -20.13 16.47
C ALA A 14 27.00 -19.22 17.67
N ALA A 15 26.71 -19.69 18.87
CA ALA A 15 26.79 -18.92 20.11
C ALA A 15 28.23 -18.44 20.47
N ASN A 16 29.23 -19.08 19.95
CA ASN A 16 30.66 -18.81 20.25
C ASN A 16 31.40 -18.11 19.10
N VAL A 17 30.67 -17.65 18.07
CA VAL A 17 31.27 -16.98 16.90
C VAL A 17 30.71 -15.58 16.77
N ILE A 18 31.60 -14.58 16.72
CA ILE A 18 31.18 -13.19 16.42
C ILE A 18 30.84 -13.09 14.94
N PRO A 19 29.61 -12.63 14.59
CA PRO A 19 29.21 -12.49 13.20
C PRO A 19 30.06 -11.49 12.41
N GLY A 20 30.51 -11.89 11.21
CA GLY A 20 31.23 -10.99 10.30
C GLY A 20 30.31 -9.99 9.59
N GLN A 21 29.01 -10.26 9.58
CA GLN A 21 27.98 -9.40 8.96
C GLN A 21 26.63 -9.51 9.68
N ALA A 22 25.83 -8.49 9.51
CA ALA A 22 24.42 -8.47 9.92
C ALA A 22 23.56 -7.94 8.77
N GLU A 23 22.39 -8.52 8.58
CA GLU A 23 21.39 -8.11 7.60
C GLU A 23 20.16 -7.55 8.32
N LEU A 24 19.69 -6.39 7.86
CA LEU A 24 18.48 -5.76 8.36
C LEU A 24 17.50 -5.59 7.21
N LEU A 25 16.29 -6.12 7.36
CA LEU A 25 15.18 -5.83 6.46
C LEU A 25 14.39 -4.63 7.00
N VAL A 26 14.37 -3.55 6.24
CA VAL A 26 13.72 -2.30 6.64
C VAL A 26 12.54 -2.02 5.72
N ASN A 27 11.36 -1.78 6.30
CA ASN A 27 10.17 -1.40 5.57
C ASN A 27 9.92 0.10 5.77
N ILE A 28 9.80 0.85 4.67
CA ILE A 28 9.46 2.27 4.66
C ILE A 28 8.18 2.44 3.85
N ARG A 29 7.17 3.07 4.44
CA ARG A 29 5.90 3.40 3.79
C ARG A 29 5.57 4.87 4.02
N SER A 30 5.04 5.54 3.01
CA SER A 30 4.63 6.93 3.08
C SER A 30 3.47 7.20 2.14
N ASP A 31 2.70 8.22 2.45
CA ASP A 31 1.58 8.72 1.66
C ASP A 31 2.02 9.64 0.50
N ARG A 32 3.32 9.97 0.42
CA ARG A 32 3.88 10.87 -0.61
C ARG A 32 5.27 10.44 -1.02
N GLU A 33 5.57 10.55 -2.29
CA GLU A 33 6.89 10.24 -2.84
C GLU A 33 8.01 11.12 -2.24
N SER A 34 7.74 12.42 -2.03
CA SER A 34 8.71 13.32 -1.39
C SER A 34 9.05 12.90 0.04
N SER A 35 8.05 12.42 0.79
CA SER A 35 8.26 11.88 2.14
C SER A 35 9.07 10.59 2.10
N ARG A 36 8.81 9.72 1.12
CA ARG A 36 9.58 8.48 0.92
C ARG A 36 11.05 8.77 0.65
N ALA A 37 11.33 9.65 -0.30
CA ALA A 37 12.70 10.02 -0.65
C ALA A 37 13.45 10.62 0.54
N ALA A 38 12.81 11.51 1.31
CA ALA A 38 13.40 12.08 2.51
C ALA A 38 13.70 11.02 3.59
N LEU A 39 12.81 10.03 3.75
CA LEU A 39 13.01 8.93 4.71
C LEU A 39 14.16 8.01 4.31
N VAL A 40 14.28 7.68 3.02
CA VAL A 40 15.39 6.89 2.47
C VAL A 40 16.71 7.60 2.70
N GLY A 41 16.82 8.88 2.31
CA GLY A 41 18.03 9.67 2.53
C GLY A 41 18.40 9.80 4.02
N LYS A 42 17.40 9.90 4.90
CA LYS A 42 17.64 9.91 6.35
C LYS A 42 18.13 8.57 6.88
N LEU A 43 17.61 7.46 6.35
CA LEU A 43 18.09 6.12 6.70
C LEU A 43 19.56 5.95 6.29
N GLU A 44 19.92 6.34 5.07
CA GLU A 44 21.29 6.30 4.58
C GLU A 44 22.25 7.10 5.46
N GLN A 45 21.86 8.32 5.84
CA GLN A 45 22.65 9.16 6.75
C GLN A 45 22.89 8.49 8.10
N VAL A 46 21.84 7.89 8.68
CA VAL A 46 21.96 7.20 9.98
C VAL A 46 22.87 5.98 9.87
N VAL A 47 22.66 5.14 8.87
CA VAL A 47 23.49 3.92 8.66
C VAL A 47 24.95 4.30 8.42
N ASN A 48 25.19 5.28 7.54
CA ASN A 48 26.55 5.77 7.27
C ASN A 48 27.22 6.34 8.54
N GLY A 49 26.49 7.12 9.32
CA GLY A 49 27.03 7.70 10.56
C GLY A 49 27.41 6.63 11.58
N VAL A 50 26.57 5.63 11.80
CA VAL A 50 26.82 4.53 12.74
C VAL A 50 27.99 3.68 12.24
N CYS A 51 27.99 3.26 10.97
CA CYS A 51 29.04 2.45 10.39
C CYS A 51 30.41 3.17 10.44
N SER A 52 30.43 4.46 10.09
CA SER A 52 31.65 5.28 10.15
C SER A 52 32.20 5.40 11.56
N ALA A 53 31.34 5.59 12.56
CA ALA A 53 31.75 5.70 13.96
C ALA A 53 32.39 4.41 14.51
N HIS A 54 32.03 3.26 13.94
CA HIS A 54 32.52 1.94 14.37
C HIS A 54 33.48 1.26 13.38
N GLY A 55 33.93 1.96 12.33
CA GLY A 55 34.83 1.39 11.32
C GLY A 55 34.20 0.25 10.51
N ALA A 56 32.88 0.16 10.47
CA ALA A 56 32.13 -0.85 9.72
C ALA A 56 31.83 -0.36 8.29
N ARG A 57 31.60 -1.30 7.39
CA ARG A 57 31.11 -1.03 6.03
C ARG A 57 29.64 -1.43 5.94
N PHE A 58 28.89 -0.80 5.04
CA PHE A 58 27.51 -1.19 4.75
C PHE A 58 27.25 -1.20 3.25
N GLN A 59 26.23 -1.95 2.87
CA GLN A 59 25.61 -1.92 1.56
C GLN A 59 24.11 -1.71 1.77
N LEU A 60 23.51 -0.81 1.02
CA LEU A 60 22.07 -0.56 1.06
C LEU A 60 21.47 -0.96 -0.29
N GLU A 61 20.48 -1.82 -0.26
CA GLU A 61 19.72 -2.24 -1.44
C GLU A 61 18.28 -1.79 -1.33
N HIS A 62 17.76 -1.20 -2.41
CA HIS A 62 16.37 -0.78 -2.50
C HIS A 62 15.58 -1.83 -3.29
N GLN A 63 14.66 -2.51 -2.62
CA GLN A 63 13.79 -3.52 -3.21
C GLN A 63 12.32 -3.06 -3.15
N HIS A 64 11.50 -3.52 -4.11
CA HIS A 64 10.04 -3.36 -4.12
C HIS A 64 9.55 -1.92 -3.82
N GLN A 65 9.85 -1.01 -4.73
CA GLN A 65 9.44 0.39 -4.62
C GLN A 65 8.05 0.57 -5.23
N ILE A 66 6.99 0.34 -4.43
CA ILE A 66 5.61 0.62 -4.84
C ILE A 66 5.31 2.09 -4.49
N PRO A 67 4.87 2.90 -5.45
CA PRO A 67 4.55 4.31 -5.22
C PRO A 67 3.30 4.45 -4.32
N PRO A 68 3.08 5.64 -3.73
CA PRO A 68 1.82 5.93 -3.06
C PRO A 68 0.65 5.83 -4.06
N LEU A 69 -0.41 5.13 -3.66
CA LEU A 69 -1.66 5.11 -4.43
C LEU A 69 -2.44 6.39 -4.14
N VAL A 70 -2.69 7.17 -5.17
CA VAL A 70 -3.48 8.40 -5.08
C VAL A 70 -4.52 8.38 -6.20
N ASN A 71 -5.79 8.27 -5.83
CA ASN A 71 -6.89 8.30 -6.78
C ASN A 71 -7.01 9.67 -7.42
N ASP A 72 -7.41 9.70 -8.70
CA ASP A 72 -7.85 10.91 -9.38
C ASP A 72 -9.21 11.35 -8.82
N THR A 73 -9.35 12.64 -8.53
CA THR A 73 -10.56 13.18 -7.89
C THR A 73 -11.79 13.04 -8.78
N ALA A 74 -11.68 13.38 -10.07
CA ALA A 74 -12.81 13.34 -10.99
C ALA A 74 -13.26 11.88 -11.23
N TRP A 75 -12.33 10.95 -11.32
CA TRP A 75 -12.67 9.53 -11.42
C TRP A 75 -13.28 8.98 -10.15
N SER A 76 -12.82 9.42 -8.98
CA SER A 76 -13.41 9.03 -7.69
C SER A 76 -14.87 9.51 -7.58
N GLU A 77 -15.13 10.75 -7.92
CA GLU A 77 -16.50 11.31 -7.95
C GLU A 77 -17.41 10.56 -8.93
N ARG A 78 -16.89 10.22 -10.12
CA ARG A 78 -17.64 9.46 -11.12
C ARG A 78 -17.96 8.03 -10.64
N VAL A 79 -17.01 7.35 -10.02
CA VAL A 79 -17.24 6.01 -9.45
C VAL A 79 -18.30 6.06 -8.36
N LEU A 80 -18.26 7.07 -7.48
CA LEU A 80 -19.25 7.28 -6.43
C LEU A 80 -20.65 7.53 -7.01
N ALA A 81 -20.75 8.35 -8.05
CA ALA A 81 -22.03 8.61 -8.73
C ALA A 81 -22.64 7.33 -9.33
N ILE A 82 -21.82 6.54 -10.04
CA ILE A 82 -22.24 5.25 -10.62
C ILE A 82 -22.66 4.27 -9.52
N ALA A 83 -21.93 4.19 -8.42
CA ALA A 83 -22.29 3.35 -7.28
C ALA A 83 -23.66 3.74 -6.70
N ALA A 84 -23.92 5.05 -6.56
CA ALA A 84 -25.21 5.57 -6.11
C ALA A 84 -26.35 5.16 -7.02
N GLU A 85 -26.17 5.24 -8.35
CA GLU A 85 -27.16 4.81 -9.35
C GLU A 85 -27.46 3.31 -9.26
N GLN A 86 -26.49 2.50 -8.84
CA GLN A 86 -26.67 1.06 -8.63
C GLN A 86 -27.28 0.70 -7.26
N GLY A 87 -27.65 1.69 -6.45
CA GLY A 87 -28.17 1.47 -5.10
C GLY A 87 -27.13 1.02 -4.08
N VAL A 88 -25.84 1.13 -4.39
CA VAL A 88 -24.73 0.79 -3.48
C VAL A 88 -24.39 1.98 -2.58
N SER A 89 -25.04 3.11 -2.76
CA SER A 89 -24.71 4.38 -2.12
C SER A 89 -24.94 4.44 -0.60
N ALA A 90 -25.76 3.56 -0.05
CA ALA A 90 -26.08 3.59 1.39
C ALA A 90 -24.85 3.36 2.28
N ASP A 91 -23.84 2.68 1.76
CA ASP A 91 -22.66 2.26 2.49
C ASP A 91 -21.37 2.92 1.97
N ILE A 92 -21.46 3.89 1.08
CA ILE A 92 -20.28 4.64 0.63
C ILE A 92 -19.86 5.56 1.77
N GLN A 93 -18.89 5.10 2.54
CA GLN A 93 -18.32 5.84 3.64
C GLN A 93 -16.90 6.28 3.29
N GLN A 94 -16.62 7.55 3.55
CA GLN A 94 -15.24 7.98 3.69
C GLN A 94 -14.75 7.42 5.03
N LEU A 95 -13.89 6.40 4.94
CA LEU A 95 -13.45 5.69 6.13
C LEU A 95 -12.43 6.53 6.91
N ASP A 96 -12.66 6.72 8.20
CA ASP A 96 -11.81 7.53 9.09
C ASP A 96 -10.35 7.03 9.18
N TYR A 97 -10.12 5.76 8.79
CA TYR A 97 -8.77 5.17 8.79
C TYR A 97 -8.02 5.33 7.46
N MET A 98 -8.58 6.02 6.49
CA MET A 98 -7.88 6.35 5.25
C MET A 98 -7.07 7.66 5.43
N PRO A 99 -5.90 7.76 4.80
CA PRO A 99 -5.22 6.77 3.95
C PRO A 99 -4.62 5.61 4.76
N THR A 100 -4.66 4.39 4.19
CA THR A 100 -3.96 3.24 4.77
C THR A 100 -2.48 3.27 4.40
N MET A 101 -1.65 2.55 5.19
CA MET A 101 -0.24 2.34 4.88
C MET A 101 0.00 1.02 4.13
N GLY A 102 -1.02 0.46 3.50
CA GLY A 102 -0.92 -0.66 2.58
C GLY A 102 -0.10 -0.30 1.33
N ALA A 103 0.48 -1.28 0.69
CA ALA A 103 1.06 -1.15 -0.63
C ALA A 103 0.11 -1.80 -1.63
N GLU A 104 -0.08 -1.13 -2.77
CA GLU A 104 -1.01 -1.57 -3.81
C GLU A 104 -0.38 -1.29 -5.17
N ASP A 105 -0.23 -2.32 -6.00
CA ASP A 105 0.42 -2.22 -7.30
C ASP A 105 -0.41 -1.45 -8.34
N PHE A 106 -1.71 -1.29 -8.13
CA PHE A 106 -2.56 -0.40 -8.92
C PHE A 106 -2.03 1.04 -8.95
N ALA A 107 -1.21 1.42 -7.97
CA ALA A 107 -0.52 2.71 -7.95
C ALA A 107 0.34 2.96 -9.21
N PHE A 108 0.89 1.92 -9.84
CA PHE A 108 1.64 2.05 -11.09
C PHE A 108 0.74 2.44 -12.25
N TYR A 109 -0.48 1.89 -12.33
CA TYR A 109 -1.44 2.31 -13.37
C TYR A 109 -1.83 3.77 -13.21
N LEU A 110 -1.98 4.24 -11.96
CA LEU A 110 -2.34 5.64 -11.68
C LEU A 110 -1.21 6.64 -12.00
N GLN A 111 0.01 6.19 -12.22
CA GLN A 111 1.09 7.03 -12.72
C GLN A 111 0.98 7.29 -14.24
N GLU A 112 0.34 6.38 -14.97
CA GLU A 112 0.22 6.43 -16.43
C GLU A 112 -1.14 6.99 -16.88
N VAL A 113 -2.20 6.64 -16.15
CA VAL A 113 -3.58 7.05 -16.50
C VAL A 113 -4.35 7.44 -15.24
N PRO A 114 -5.23 8.45 -15.32
CA PRO A 114 -6.11 8.78 -14.20
C PRO A 114 -7.11 7.65 -13.97
N GLY A 115 -7.36 7.34 -12.71
CA GLY A 115 -8.26 6.25 -12.33
C GLY A 115 -8.64 6.30 -10.86
N CYS A 116 -9.41 5.30 -10.43
CA CYS A 116 -9.87 5.15 -9.05
C CYS A 116 -9.76 3.70 -8.60
N PHE A 117 -9.03 3.49 -7.53
CA PHE A 117 -9.03 2.26 -6.76
C PHE A 117 -10.06 2.37 -5.64
N PHE A 118 -10.91 1.38 -5.50
CA PHE A 118 -11.94 1.37 -4.45
C PHE A 118 -12.02 -0.01 -3.78
N PHE A 119 -12.55 -0.03 -2.59
CA PHE A 119 -12.80 -1.25 -1.84
C PHE A 119 -14.28 -1.61 -1.87
N VAL A 120 -14.57 -2.90 -1.85
CA VAL A 120 -15.90 -3.44 -1.56
C VAL A 120 -15.85 -4.07 -0.18
N GLY A 121 -16.75 -3.63 0.71
CA GLY A 121 -16.78 -4.10 2.08
C GLY A 121 -17.10 -5.59 2.18
N ASN A 122 -16.31 -6.35 2.95
CA ASN A 122 -16.49 -7.78 3.19
C ASN A 122 -17.49 -8.10 4.31
N GLY A 123 -18.02 -7.08 4.99
CA GLY A 123 -18.82 -7.26 6.20
C GLY A 123 -17.97 -7.46 7.45
N ASP A 124 -18.59 -8.02 8.50
CA ASP A 124 -17.89 -8.29 9.76
C ASP A 124 -17.04 -9.57 9.63
N SER A 125 -15.77 -9.40 9.41
CA SER A 125 -14.79 -10.47 9.30
C SER A 125 -13.44 -10.06 9.87
N ALA A 126 -12.54 -11.03 10.07
CA ALA A 126 -11.15 -10.73 10.41
C ALA A 126 -10.48 -9.94 9.27
N TYR A 127 -9.47 -9.12 9.59
CA TYR A 127 -8.73 -8.35 8.61
C TYR A 127 -8.00 -9.23 7.59
N LEU A 128 -7.72 -8.68 6.41
CA LEU A 128 -6.84 -9.28 5.41
C LEU A 128 -5.52 -9.76 6.05
N HIS A 129 -5.01 -10.89 5.57
CA HIS A 129 -3.79 -11.56 6.09
C HIS A 129 -3.93 -12.15 7.50
N ASN A 130 -5.14 -12.21 8.06
CA ASN A 130 -5.40 -12.94 9.28
C ASN A 130 -5.77 -14.39 8.93
N GLU A 131 -5.35 -15.36 9.73
CA GLU A 131 -5.66 -16.79 9.54
C GLU A 131 -7.16 -17.11 9.59
N ARG A 132 -7.96 -16.23 10.22
CA ARG A 132 -9.42 -16.34 10.34
C ARG A 132 -10.15 -15.47 9.31
N TYR A 133 -9.44 -14.90 8.33
CA TYR A 133 -10.11 -14.15 7.27
C TYR A 133 -11.03 -15.08 6.48
N ASP A 134 -12.29 -14.68 6.38
CA ASP A 134 -13.31 -15.37 5.60
C ASP A 134 -13.86 -14.42 4.55
N PHE A 135 -13.76 -14.83 3.29
CA PHE A 135 -14.25 -14.05 2.17
C PHE A 135 -15.76 -14.20 2.06
N ASN A 136 -16.48 -13.09 2.04
CA ASN A 136 -17.92 -13.10 1.92
C ASN A 136 -18.35 -13.16 0.44
N ASP A 137 -18.73 -14.34 -0.05
CA ASP A 137 -19.18 -14.54 -1.43
C ASP A 137 -20.38 -13.67 -1.81
N ALA A 138 -21.17 -13.18 -0.84
CA ALA A 138 -22.30 -12.29 -1.10
C ALA A 138 -21.89 -10.93 -1.68
N ILE A 139 -20.62 -10.54 -1.59
CA ILE A 139 -20.13 -9.30 -2.21
C ILE A 139 -19.78 -9.44 -3.69
N LEU A 140 -19.64 -10.67 -4.22
CA LEU A 140 -19.30 -10.91 -5.62
C LEU A 140 -20.28 -10.26 -6.61
N PRO A 141 -21.62 -10.40 -6.43
CA PRO A 141 -22.58 -9.71 -7.30
C PRO A 141 -22.46 -8.19 -7.22
N VAL A 142 -22.15 -7.63 -6.05
CA VAL A 142 -21.97 -6.18 -5.86
C VAL A 142 -20.73 -5.72 -6.62
N ALA A 143 -19.61 -6.38 -6.42
CA ALA A 143 -18.35 -6.04 -7.10
C ALA A 143 -18.48 -6.20 -8.62
N GLY A 144 -19.05 -7.33 -9.09
CA GLY A 144 -19.29 -7.58 -10.51
C GLY A 144 -20.25 -6.58 -11.12
N GLY A 145 -21.34 -6.25 -10.41
CA GLY A 145 -22.31 -5.22 -10.82
C GLY A 145 -21.65 -3.85 -10.98
N MET A 146 -20.77 -3.46 -10.07
CA MET A 146 -20.01 -2.21 -10.17
C MET A 146 -19.15 -2.17 -11.42
N PHE A 147 -18.39 -3.23 -11.73
CA PHE A 147 -17.56 -3.27 -12.94
C PHE A 147 -18.41 -3.22 -14.21
N VAL A 148 -19.56 -3.90 -14.26
CA VAL A 148 -20.48 -3.84 -15.39
C VAL A 148 -21.05 -2.43 -15.55
N ALA A 149 -21.48 -1.78 -14.46
CA ALA A 149 -22.01 -0.41 -14.48
C ALA A 149 -20.94 0.59 -14.93
N LEU A 150 -19.72 0.50 -14.43
CA LEU A 150 -18.58 1.31 -14.85
C LEU A 150 -18.30 1.13 -16.34
N ALA A 151 -18.14 -0.10 -16.80
CA ALA A 151 -17.88 -0.38 -18.22
C ALA A 151 -19.01 0.15 -19.12
N THR A 152 -20.28 -0.09 -18.75
CA THR A 152 -21.43 0.38 -19.52
C THR A 152 -21.52 1.90 -19.56
N SER A 153 -21.26 2.57 -18.45
CA SER A 153 -21.29 4.04 -18.37
C SER A 153 -20.15 4.70 -19.16
N LEU A 154 -18.96 4.07 -19.17
CA LEU A 154 -17.77 4.63 -19.78
C LEU A 154 -17.66 4.31 -21.29
N LEU A 155 -18.25 3.18 -21.73
CA LEU A 155 -18.19 2.73 -23.11
C LEU A 155 -19.42 3.14 -23.94
N LYS A 156 -20.40 3.85 -23.36
CA LYS A 156 -21.48 4.47 -24.14
C LYS A 156 -20.83 5.48 -25.11
N ARG A 157 -20.85 5.13 -26.41
CA ARG A 157 -20.60 6.11 -27.46
C ARG A 157 -21.86 7.01 -27.57
N ASP A 158 -21.65 8.31 -27.51
CA ASP A 158 -22.66 9.31 -27.90
C ASP A 158 -23.08 9.09 -29.36
#